data_298f63a876a72de5dedd42b094e3c344
#
_entry.id   298f63a876a72de5dedd42b094e3c344
#
_cell.length_a   1.000
_cell.length_b   1.000
_cell.length_c   1.000
_cell.angle_alpha   90.00
_cell.angle_beta   90.00
_cell.angle_gamma   90.00
#
_symmetry.space_group_name_H-M   'P 1'
#
loop_
_entity.id
_entity.type
_entity.pdbx_description
1 polymer ?
#
loop_
_entity_poly.entity_id
_entity_poly.type
_entity_poly.pdbx_seq_one_letter_code
_entity_poly.pdbx_strand_id
1 'polypeptide(L)'
;KGDRVAIMMMNSVEFFEAYFAIAKIGGVVVPLNWRLVADELEFIIKDSGSTVLLFGDEFVDLAADLHGRGDKTDIKCWLHSDGVDGGTSGFSDNYESLRLAASTVEPEITAADDDLLYIMYTSGTTGLPKGVVHTHSTTIWALITFMATADVHEGDRYLAALPMFHVGS
;
A
#
# COMPACT_ATOMS: atom_id res chain seq x y z
N LYS A 1 -3.51 13.29 7.05
CA LYS A 1 -2.15 12.93 7.51
C LYS A 1 -2.23 11.82 8.56
N GLY A 2 -1.34 10.80 8.44
CA GLY A 2 -1.27 9.68 9.37
C GLY A 2 -2.32 8.59 9.17
N ASP A 3 -3.26 8.74 8.25
CA ASP A 3 -4.21 7.67 7.90
C ASP A 3 -3.48 6.52 7.20
N ARG A 4 -3.81 5.28 7.58
CA ARG A 4 -3.18 4.09 7.01
C ARG A 4 -4.04 3.57 5.87
N VAL A 5 -3.37 3.34 4.74
CA VAL A 5 -3.96 2.80 3.52
C VAL A 5 -3.29 1.46 3.20
N ALA A 6 -4.07 0.40 3.28
CA ALA A 6 -3.61 -0.93 2.89
C ALA A 6 -3.65 -1.09 1.37
N ILE A 7 -2.61 -1.70 0.80
CA ILE A 7 -2.54 -2.00 -0.64
C ILE A 7 -2.34 -3.51 -0.82
N MET A 8 -3.29 -4.14 -1.52
CA MET A 8 -3.28 -5.57 -1.85
C MET A 8 -3.33 -5.76 -3.35
N MET A 9 -2.17 -5.66 -4.00
CA MET A 9 -2.05 -5.69 -5.47
C MET A 9 -0.80 -6.44 -5.90
N MET A 10 -0.81 -6.95 -7.12
CA MET A 10 0.41 -7.36 -7.81
C MET A 10 1.27 -6.13 -8.14
N ASN A 11 2.53 -6.38 -8.56
CA ASN A 11 3.37 -5.29 -9.06
C ASN A 11 2.70 -4.66 -10.28
N SER A 12 2.37 -3.39 -10.19
CA SER A 12 1.71 -2.63 -11.25
C SER A 12 2.06 -1.14 -11.18
N VAL A 13 1.67 -0.41 -12.20
CA VAL A 13 1.82 1.06 -12.21
C VAL A 13 0.93 1.69 -11.15
N GLU A 14 -0.29 1.17 -10.97
CA GLU A 14 -1.28 1.63 -9.99
C GLU A 14 -0.77 1.46 -8.56
N PHE A 15 0.01 0.39 -8.29
CA PHE A 15 0.68 0.23 -6.99
C PHE A 15 1.63 1.39 -6.71
N PHE A 16 2.48 1.76 -7.67
CA PHE A 16 3.40 2.90 -7.54
C PHE A 16 2.65 4.22 -7.40
N GLU A 17 1.65 4.46 -8.24
CA GLU A 17 0.82 5.67 -8.19
C GLU A 17 0.20 5.83 -6.80
N ALA A 18 -0.44 4.78 -6.29
CA ALA A 18 -1.06 4.79 -4.97
C ALA A 18 -0.03 5.00 -3.85
N TYR A 19 1.11 4.29 -3.91
CA TYR A 19 2.18 4.43 -2.92
C TYR A 19 2.63 5.89 -2.79
N PHE A 20 2.99 6.52 -3.91
CA PHE A 20 3.47 7.89 -3.89
C PHE A 20 2.36 8.91 -3.63
N ALA A 21 1.12 8.66 -4.07
CA ALA A 21 -0.01 9.51 -3.76
C ALA A 21 -0.29 9.55 -2.25
N ILE A 22 -0.28 8.39 -1.58
CA ILE A 22 -0.45 8.27 -0.13
C ILE A 22 0.69 9.01 0.59
N ALA A 23 1.93 8.82 0.15
CA ALA A 23 3.09 9.51 0.71
C ALA A 23 2.98 11.03 0.59
N LYS A 24 2.56 11.57 -0.56
CA LYS A 24 2.40 13.00 -0.82
C LYS A 24 1.41 13.67 0.11
N ILE A 25 0.31 13.02 0.45
CA ILE A 25 -0.70 13.58 1.36
C ILE A 25 -0.37 13.31 2.84
N GLY A 26 0.81 12.76 3.14
CA GLY A 26 1.22 12.40 4.49
C GLY A 26 0.45 11.22 5.09
N GLY A 27 -0.13 10.36 4.25
CA GLY A 27 -0.68 9.08 4.65
C GLY A 27 0.41 8.04 4.91
N VAL A 28 0.03 6.88 5.41
CA VAL A 28 0.94 5.76 5.71
C VAL A 28 0.57 4.56 4.87
N VAL A 29 1.50 4.07 4.07
CA VAL A 29 1.28 2.90 3.22
C VAL A 29 1.42 1.62 4.04
N VAL A 30 0.48 0.70 3.90
CA VAL A 30 0.54 -0.65 4.47
C VAL A 30 0.48 -1.66 3.35
N PRO A 31 1.62 -2.02 2.74
CA PRO A 31 1.64 -2.99 1.66
C PRO A 31 1.39 -4.38 2.20
N LEU A 32 0.34 -5.04 1.70
CA LEU A 32 -0.07 -6.36 2.16
C LEU A 32 0.59 -7.46 1.33
N ASN A 33 1.10 -8.48 2.00
CA ASN A 33 1.52 -9.70 1.34
C ASN A 33 0.28 -10.48 0.84
N TRP A 34 0.01 -10.39 -0.43
CA TRP A 34 -1.14 -11.02 -1.09
C TRP A 34 -1.11 -12.56 -1.11
N ARG A 35 -0.02 -13.19 -0.63
CA ARG A 35 0.07 -14.65 -0.45
C ARG A 35 -0.54 -15.13 0.86
N LEU A 36 -0.88 -14.20 1.76
CA LEU A 36 -1.49 -14.50 3.04
C LEU A 36 -2.97 -14.83 2.88
N VAL A 37 -3.48 -15.61 3.83
CA VAL A 37 -4.92 -15.92 3.90
C VAL A 37 -5.68 -14.79 4.59
N ALA A 38 -7.01 -14.79 4.44
CA ALA A 38 -7.87 -13.72 4.94
C ALA A 38 -7.74 -13.48 6.46
N ASP A 39 -7.51 -14.52 7.27
CA ASP A 39 -7.35 -14.38 8.72
C ASP A 39 -6.07 -13.63 9.09
N GLU A 40 -4.99 -13.87 8.35
CA GLU A 40 -3.73 -13.16 8.55
C GLU A 40 -3.83 -11.70 8.09
N LEU A 41 -4.51 -11.47 6.97
CA LEU A 41 -4.75 -10.11 6.46
C LEU A 41 -5.68 -9.30 7.37
N GLU A 42 -6.74 -9.92 7.91
CA GLU A 42 -7.61 -9.31 8.92
C GLU A 42 -6.79 -8.81 10.11
N PHE A 43 -5.91 -9.68 10.64
CA PHE A 43 -5.02 -9.29 11.74
C PHE A 43 -4.16 -8.08 11.37
N ILE A 44 -3.49 -8.10 10.22
CA ILE A 44 -2.60 -7.03 9.77
C ILE A 44 -3.36 -5.72 9.57
N ILE A 45 -4.51 -5.76 8.92
CA ILE A 45 -5.37 -4.59 8.68
C ILE A 45 -5.79 -3.95 10.01
N LYS A 46 -6.20 -4.78 10.97
CA LYS A 46 -6.61 -4.31 12.28
C LYS A 46 -5.45 -3.77 13.12
N ASP A 47 -4.35 -4.49 13.18
CA ASP A 47 -3.15 -4.11 13.95
C ASP A 47 -2.51 -2.82 13.42
N SER A 48 -2.46 -2.66 12.08
CA SER A 48 -2.01 -1.41 11.46
C SER A 48 -2.97 -0.24 11.65
N GLY A 49 -4.24 -0.51 11.94
CA GLY A 49 -5.33 0.46 11.97
C GLY A 49 -5.63 1.04 10.58
N SER A 50 -5.50 0.23 9.53
CA SER A 50 -5.84 0.65 8.16
C SER A 50 -7.33 0.90 8.02
N THR A 51 -7.70 2.03 7.42
CA THR A 51 -9.10 2.42 7.20
C THR A 51 -9.51 2.45 5.73
N VAL A 52 -8.55 2.30 4.85
CA VAL A 52 -8.74 2.19 3.39
C VAL A 52 -8.03 0.95 2.91
N LEU A 53 -8.67 0.19 2.02
CA LEU A 53 -8.05 -0.91 1.29
C LEU A 53 -8.17 -0.66 -0.21
N LEU A 54 -7.02 -0.57 -0.88
CA LEU A 54 -6.91 -0.60 -2.33
C LEU A 54 -6.49 -2.00 -2.76
N PHE A 55 -7.23 -2.64 -3.65
CA PHE A 55 -6.95 -3.99 -4.11
C PHE A 55 -7.05 -4.13 -5.63
N GLY A 56 -6.23 -5.03 -6.19
CA GLY A 56 -6.24 -5.37 -7.60
C GLY A 56 -7.30 -6.41 -7.95
N ASP A 57 -7.55 -6.54 -9.24
CA ASP A 57 -8.58 -7.44 -9.81
C ASP A 57 -8.38 -8.90 -9.39
N GLU A 58 -7.12 -9.34 -9.27
CA GLU A 58 -6.78 -10.72 -8.86
C GLU A 58 -7.20 -11.04 -7.42
N PHE A 59 -7.54 -10.03 -6.62
CA PHE A 59 -7.86 -10.17 -5.19
C PHE A 59 -9.30 -9.83 -4.83
N VAL A 60 -10.19 -9.74 -5.81
CA VAL A 60 -11.62 -9.43 -5.59
C VAL A 60 -12.28 -10.39 -4.61
N ASP A 61 -12.07 -11.70 -4.78
CA ASP A 61 -12.67 -12.71 -3.89
C ASP A 61 -12.14 -12.59 -2.45
N LEU A 62 -10.84 -12.34 -2.30
CA LEU A 62 -10.21 -12.16 -1.00
C LEU A 62 -10.67 -10.85 -0.32
N ALA A 63 -10.81 -9.79 -1.09
CA ALA A 63 -11.36 -8.52 -0.61
C ALA A 63 -12.84 -8.67 -0.21
N ALA A 64 -13.63 -9.45 -0.97
CA ALA A 64 -15.02 -9.74 -0.64
C ALA A 64 -15.16 -10.55 0.66
N ASP A 65 -14.27 -11.54 0.90
CA ASP A 65 -14.24 -12.27 2.19
C ASP A 65 -13.92 -11.30 3.34
N LEU A 66 -12.89 -10.46 3.21
CA LEU A 66 -12.54 -9.45 4.21
C LEU A 66 -13.69 -8.47 4.47
N HIS A 67 -14.36 -8.00 3.42
CA HIS A 67 -15.53 -7.12 3.53
C HIS A 67 -16.70 -7.80 4.24
N GLY A 68 -16.96 -9.08 3.93
CA GLY A 68 -18.01 -9.89 4.56
C GLY A 68 -17.80 -10.11 6.05
N ARG A 69 -16.59 -9.89 6.57
CA ARG A 69 -16.25 -10.02 8.01
C ARG A 69 -16.73 -8.82 8.85
N GLY A 70 -17.20 -7.75 8.21
CA GLY A 70 -17.78 -6.59 8.86
C GLY A 70 -16.81 -5.91 9.84
N ASP A 71 -17.24 -5.73 11.10
CA ASP A 71 -16.49 -4.99 12.13
C ASP A 71 -15.15 -5.63 12.54
N LYS A 72 -14.76 -6.77 11.98
CA LYS A 72 -13.46 -7.37 12.23
C LYS A 72 -12.32 -6.63 11.52
N THR A 73 -12.63 -5.88 10.47
CA THR A 73 -11.73 -4.91 9.85
C THR A 73 -12.28 -3.51 10.07
N ASP A 74 -11.41 -2.52 10.29
CA ASP A 74 -11.80 -1.12 10.44
C ASP A 74 -11.82 -0.38 9.08
N ILE A 75 -11.87 -1.12 7.96
CA ILE A 75 -11.88 -0.55 6.61
C ILE A 75 -13.21 0.17 6.34
N LYS A 76 -13.13 1.45 6.03
CA LYS A 76 -14.26 2.33 5.72
C LYS A 76 -14.39 2.61 4.23
N CYS A 77 -13.30 2.49 3.48
CA CYS A 77 -13.24 2.75 2.06
C CYS A 77 -12.55 1.58 1.35
N TRP A 78 -13.24 1.00 0.40
CA TRP A 78 -12.78 -0.12 -0.42
C TRP A 78 -12.60 0.40 -1.84
N LEU A 79 -11.38 0.30 -2.38
CA LEU A 79 -11.04 0.79 -3.72
C LEU A 79 -10.59 -0.39 -4.57
N HIS A 80 -11.27 -0.59 -5.68
CA HIS A 80 -10.93 -1.63 -6.64
C HIS A 80 -10.17 -1.02 -7.82
N SER A 81 -8.95 -1.51 -8.05
CA SER A 81 -8.15 -1.18 -9.23
C SER A 81 -8.31 -2.29 -10.26
N ASP A 82 -9.23 -2.10 -11.18
CA ASP A 82 -9.68 -3.09 -12.14
C ASP A 82 -9.19 -2.83 -13.56
N GLY A 83 -8.07 -2.32 -13.80
CA GLY A 83 -7.63 -2.05 -15.17
C GLY A 83 -8.69 -1.29 -16.01
N VAL A 84 -8.64 -1.45 -17.32
CA VAL A 84 -9.39 -0.61 -18.29
C VAL A 84 -10.89 -0.96 -18.41
N ASP A 85 -11.34 -2.11 -17.94
CA ASP A 85 -12.68 -2.64 -18.22
C ASP A 85 -13.75 -2.42 -17.15
N GLY A 86 -13.40 -1.78 -16.04
CA GLY A 86 -14.34 -1.12 -15.13
C GLY A 86 -15.36 -2.02 -14.41
N GLY A 87 -14.95 -3.21 -13.93
CA GLY A 87 -15.79 -4.01 -13.06
C GLY A 87 -15.89 -3.41 -11.65
N THR A 88 -17.08 -3.13 -11.13
CA THR A 88 -17.26 -2.80 -9.71
C THR A 88 -17.64 -4.05 -8.94
N SER A 89 -16.95 -4.34 -7.85
CA SER A 89 -17.24 -5.50 -6.99
C SER A 89 -18.53 -5.35 -6.16
N GLY A 90 -19.32 -4.31 -6.39
CA GLY A 90 -20.59 -4.04 -5.70
C GLY A 90 -20.45 -3.56 -4.26
N PHE A 91 -19.27 -3.69 -3.64
CA PHE A 91 -18.95 -3.19 -2.30
C PHE A 91 -17.80 -2.17 -2.30
N SER A 92 -17.19 -1.92 -3.43
CA SER A 92 -16.04 -1.01 -3.58
C SER A 92 -16.30 0.08 -4.61
N ASP A 93 -15.61 1.19 -4.45
CA ASP A 93 -15.51 2.23 -5.47
C ASP A 93 -14.43 1.88 -6.49
N ASN A 94 -14.59 2.37 -7.73
CA ASN A 94 -13.60 2.19 -8.78
C ASN A 94 -12.45 3.20 -8.62
N TYR A 95 -11.23 2.71 -8.41
CA TYR A 95 -10.05 3.54 -8.22
C TYR A 95 -9.79 4.48 -9.40
N GLU A 96 -9.86 3.97 -10.64
CA GLU A 96 -9.56 4.76 -11.83
C GLU A 96 -10.58 5.89 -12.06
N SER A 97 -11.86 5.60 -11.81
CA SER A 97 -12.91 6.62 -11.89
C SER A 97 -12.70 7.75 -10.89
N LEU A 98 -12.31 7.42 -9.66
CA LEU A 98 -11.99 8.42 -8.63
C LEU A 98 -10.73 9.22 -9.00
N ARG A 99 -9.71 8.55 -9.49
CA ARG A 99 -8.47 9.17 -9.95
C ARG A 99 -8.71 10.17 -11.08
N LEU A 100 -9.50 9.81 -12.07
CA LEU A 100 -9.85 10.69 -13.20
C LEU A 100 -10.72 11.88 -12.79
N ALA A 101 -11.56 11.71 -11.78
CA ALA A 101 -12.41 12.79 -11.25
C ALA A 101 -11.68 13.70 -10.25
N ALA A 102 -10.49 13.29 -9.78
CA ALA A 102 -9.74 14.03 -8.79
C ALA A 102 -9.11 15.31 -9.36
N SER A 103 -8.85 16.28 -8.47
CA SER A 103 -8.12 17.50 -8.83
C SER A 103 -6.68 17.17 -9.22
N THR A 104 -6.18 17.84 -10.27
CA THR A 104 -4.78 17.78 -10.69
C THR A 104 -3.88 18.78 -9.95
N VAL A 105 -4.44 19.55 -9.04
CA VAL A 105 -3.69 20.49 -8.21
C VAL A 105 -2.82 19.73 -7.23
N GLU A 106 -1.53 20.06 -7.18
CA GLU A 106 -0.59 19.45 -6.24
C GLU A 106 -1.07 19.68 -4.80
N PRO A 107 -1.17 18.65 -3.98
CA PRO A 107 -1.58 18.81 -2.58
C PRO A 107 -0.49 19.53 -1.77
N GLU A 108 -0.90 20.22 -0.70
CA GLU A 108 0.04 20.77 0.25
C GLU A 108 0.86 19.67 0.92
N ILE A 109 2.19 19.83 0.94
CA ILE A 109 3.08 18.87 1.61
C ILE A 109 2.99 19.11 3.12
N THR A 110 2.40 18.17 3.83
CA THR A 110 2.21 18.23 5.30
C THR A 110 3.07 17.21 6.06
N ALA A 111 3.74 16.32 5.34
CA ALA A 111 4.61 15.31 5.93
C ALA A 111 5.94 15.93 6.40
N ALA A 112 6.42 15.48 7.55
CA ALA A 112 7.73 15.78 8.12
C ALA A 112 8.63 14.54 8.08
N ASP A 113 9.93 14.74 8.26
CA ASP A 113 10.94 13.68 8.18
C ASP A 113 10.67 12.49 9.10
N ASP A 114 10.17 12.75 10.31
CA ASP A 114 9.89 11.73 11.32
C ASP A 114 8.46 11.15 11.22
N ASP A 115 7.63 11.64 10.31
CA ASP A 115 6.32 11.04 10.07
C ASP A 115 6.47 9.65 9.45
N LEU A 116 5.53 8.77 9.75
CA LEU A 116 5.49 7.44 9.16
C LEU A 116 5.22 7.54 7.66
N LEU A 117 6.00 6.80 6.89
CA LEU A 117 5.80 6.63 5.44
C LEU A 117 5.12 5.30 5.14
N TYR A 118 5.60 4.21 5.73
CA TYR A 118 4.97 2.90 5.55
C TYR A 118 5.17 1.98 6.76
N ILE A 119 4.30 0.97 6.85
CA ILE A 119 4.39 -0.13 7.82
C ILE A 119 4.43 -1.44 7.04
N MET A 120 5.53 -2.17 7.15
CA MET A 120 5.73 -3.42 6.43
C MET A 120 5.72 -4.61 7.40
N TYR A 121 4.83 -5.58 7.16
CA TYR A 121 4.68 -6.73 8.04
C TYR A 121 5.64 -7.84 7.67
N THR A 122 6.30 -8.39 8.69
CA THR A 122 7.17 -9.56 8.55
C THR A 122 6.53 -10.77 9.23
N SER A 123 6.75 -11.96 8.67
CA SER A 123 6.38 -13.21 9.33
C SER A 123 7.23 -13.35 10.60
N GLY A 124 6.61 -13.10 11.74
CA GLY A 124 7.29 -13.27 13.03
C GLY A 124 7.72 -14.73 13.24
N THR A 125 8.95 -14.95 13.70
CA THR A 125 9.48 -16.29 14.04
C THR A 125 8.75 -16.92 15.24
N THR A 126 7.92 -16.19 15.93
CA THR A 126 7.31 -16.56 17.22
C THR A 126 5.79 -16.43 17.27
N GLY A 127 5.09 -16.32 16.14
CA GLY A 127 3.62 -16.19 16.13
C GLY A 127 3.11 -15.15 15.15
N LEU A 128 2.34 -14.17 15.63
CA LEU A 128 1.69 -13.15 14.79
C LEU A 128 2.68 -12.26 14.03
N PRO A 129 2.30 -11.80 12.82
CA PRO A 129 3.10 -10.84 12.05
C PRO A 129 3.41 -9.57 12.86
N LYS A 130 4.55 -8.96 12.59
CA LYS A 130 4.97 -7.70 13.24
C LYS A 130 5.13 -6.60 12.19
N GLY A 131 4.52 -5.45 12.44
CA GLY A 131 4.63 -4.26 11.62
C GLY A 131 5.95 -3.53 11.89
N VAL A 132 6.84 -3.49 10.91
CA VAL A 132 8.05 -2.68 10.93
C VAL A 132 7.72 -1.31 10.39
N VAL A 133 7.94 -0.27 11.20
CA VAL A 133 7.62 1.11 10.84
C VAL A 133 8.82 1.79 10.18
N HIS A 134 8.55 2.52 9.12
CA HIS A 134 9.53 3.33 8.41
C HIS A 134 9.03 4.77 8.28
N THR A 135 9.90 5.72 8.61
CA THR A 135 9.64 7.15 8.42
C THR A 135 10.14 7.63 7.06
N HIS A 136 9.77 8.85 6.67
CA HIS A 136 10.34 9.49 5.49
C HIS A 136 11.87 9.56 5.60
N SER A 137 12.40 9.98 6.76
CA SER A 137 13.84 10.07 7.01
C SER A 137 14.56 8.72 6.88
N THR A 138 14.06 7.67 7.55
CA THR A 138 14.71 6.33 7.48
C THR A 138 14.73 5.77 6.06
N THR A 139 13.70 6.04 5.27
CA THR A 139 13.61 5.61 3.88
C THR A 139 14.58 6.37 2.98
N ILE A 140 14.70 7.69 3.14
CA ILE A 140 15.68 8.51 2.39
C ILE A 140 17.10 8.02 2.67
N TRP A 141 17.46 7.77 3.93
CA TRP A 141 18.79 7.25 4.26
C TRP A 141 19.05 5.86 3.69
N ALA A 142 18.04 4.99 3.67
CA ALA A 142 18.15 3.68 3.02
C ALA A 142 18.40 3.82 1.50
N LEU A 143 17.67 4.72 0.82
CA LEU A 143 17.87 5.01 -0.60
C LEU A 143 19.26 5.59 -0.90
N ILE A 144 19.74 6.55 -0.10
CA ILE A 144 21.08 7.12 -0.25
C ILE A 144 22.14 6.03 -0.10
N THR A 145 21.99 5.14 0.89
CA THR A 145 22.88 4.01 1.10
C THR A 145 22.86 3.06 -0.10
N PHE A 146 21.69 2.73 -0.61
CA PHE A 146 21.53 1.89 -1.79
C PHE A 146 22.19 2.51 -3.02
N MET A 147 21.94 3.78 -3.31
CA MET A 147 22.56 4.49 -4.44
C MET A 147 24.08 4.51 -4.34
N ALA A 148 24.62 4.73 -3.13
CA ALA A 148 26.07 4.78 -2.91
C ALA A 148 26.75 3.40 -3.05
N THR A 149 26.03 2.30 -2.80
CA THR A 149 26.58 0.94 -2.83
C THR A 149 26.32 0.19 -4.11
N ALA A 150 25.19 0.48 -4.79
CA ALA A 150 24.77 -0.20 -6.00
C ALA A 150 25.12 0.55 -7.29
N ASP A 151 25.83 1.69 -7.18
CA ASP A 151 26.26 2.52 -8.32
C ASP A 151 25.10 2.91 -9.26
N VAL A 152 23.98 3.32 -8.68
CA VAL A 152 22.74 3.69 -9.41
C VAL A 152 22.80 5.14 -9.84
N HIS A 153 22.54 5.40 -11.14
CA HIS A 153 22.60 6.74 -11.74
C HIS A 153 21.30 7.12 -12.43
N GLU A 154 21.15 8.41 -12.69
CA GLU A 154 20.05 8.92 -13.51
C GLU A 154 20.08 8.30 -14.91
N GLY A 155 18.92 7.80 -15.37
CA GLY A 155 18.77 7.12 -16.64
C GLY A 155 18.92 5.62 -16.60
N ASP A 156 19.33 5.04 -15.49
CA ASP A 156 19.35 3.60 -15.30
C ASP A 156 17.93 3.01 -15.35
N ARG A 157 17.86 1.76 -15.80
CA ARG A 157 16.61 0.99 -15.83
C ARG A 157 16.66 -0.11 -14.80
N TYR A 158 15.74 -0.05 -13.86
CA TYR A 158 15.60 -1.04 -12.80
C TYR A 158 14.45 -2.00 -13.08
N LEU A 159 14.69 -3.31 -13.00
CA LEU A 159 13.66 -4.32 -13.10
C LEU A 159 13.13 -4.67 -11.70
N ALA A 160 11.94 -4.17 -11.36
CA ALA A 160 11.24 -4.51 -10.11
C ALA A 160 10.63 -5.92 -10.22
N ALA A 161 11.48 -6.96 -10.10
CA ALA A 161 11.06 -8.36 -10.22
C ALA A 161 10.55 -8.95 -8.90
N LEU A 162 10.91 -8.35 -7.77
CA LEU A 162 10.45 -8.78 -6.44
C LEU A 162 9.08 -8.15 -6.10
N PRO A 163 8.26 -8.82 -5.26
CA PRO A 163 6.97 -8.27 -4.86
C PRO A 163 7.11 -6.94 -4.13
N MET A 164 6.36 -5.92 -4.57
CA MET A 164 6.44 -4.56 -4.04
C MET A 164 5.92 -4.41 -2.61
N PHE A 165 5.30 -5.45 -2.05
CA PHE A 165 4.97 -5.48 -0.63
C PHE A 165 6.16 -5.82 0.27
N HIS A 166 7.37 -6.04 -0.29
CA HIS A 166 8.58 -6.44 0.44
C HIS A 166 9.70 -5.41 0.29
N VAL A 167 10.56 -5.29 1.32
CA VAL A 167 11.67 -4.30 1.38
C VAL A 167 12.74 -4.49 0.31
N GLY A 168 12.77 -5.62 -0.35
CA GLY A 168 13.79 -5.94 -1.37
C GLY A 168 13.36 -5.67 -2.81
N SER A 169 12.22 -5.02 -3.02
CA SER A 169 11.70 -4.70 -4.36
C SER A 169 12.16 -3.34 -4.84
#